data_49c0cee08dcbd0693fa7f4ea85c0cfbd
#
_entry.id   49c0cee08dcbd0693fa7f4ea85c0cfbd
#
_cell.length_a   1.000
_cell.length_b   1.000
_cell.length_c   1.000
_cell.angle_alpha   90.00
_cell.angle_beta   90.00
_cell.angle_gamma   90.00
#
_symmetry.space_group_name_H-M   'P 1'
#
loop_
_entity.id
_entity.type
_entity.pdbx_description
1 polymer ?
#
loop_
_entity_poly.entity_id
_entity_poly.type
_entity_poly.pdbx_seq_one_letter_code
_entity_poly.pdbx_strand_id
1 'polypeptide(L)'
;MNKPNQVTFSTFNLLNYLEPPNAYYDFENIYSLDEWQKKQHWIAEAIRSTGCDVIGFQEIFSPESLQQLMNELGYPYFAVVDSAHVEDDYLYTSPVVGIASRYPIENVQPVTPDSSLLAAFNLGDNFSFNRTPVHATIELPHLGSTDCYVVHFKSQRPTEPKVEPIKTSDRSEEQKPQSDTLIRLHQEQLGSWLSSVQRGLEAQLLHQYITNQRYLTDQPVVLMGDFNKPLFNDEFKGLLSYSLNRDETSQHWLSHFRLRDSWELYHQLHEEDLLEQRKPTHYYGASGSVLDYILMSNEFDCQNSSSLMEISSYTVLDHHLINPSFEHDQFSTDHAVVSVTAHIREA
;
A
#
# COMPACT_ATOMS: atom_id res chain seq x y z
N MET A 1 -12.18 -23.58 0.38
CA MET A 1 -12.36 -24.35 1.63
C MET A 1 -11.61 -23.60 2.70
N ASN A 2 -12.29 -23.11 3.74
CA ASN A 2 -11.59 -22.48 4.88
C ASN A 2 -10.66 -23.52 5.52
N LYS A 3 -9.37 -23.24 5.53
CA LYS A 3 -8.40 -24.02 6.30
C LYS A 3 -8.53 -23.55 7.75
N PRO A 4 -8.98 -24.39 8.68
CA PRO A 4 -9.45 -23.94 10.01
C PRO A 4 -8.37 -23.29 10.87
N ASN A 5 -7.08 -23.43 10.53
CA ASN A 5 -5.95 -23.03 11.37
C ASN A 5 -5.05 -21.97 10.73
N GLN A 6 -5.49 -21.29 9.68
CA GLN A 6 -4.66 -20.28 8.99
C GLN A 6 -5.50 -19.15 8.41
N VAL A 7 -4.86 -17.98 8.25
CA VAL A 7 -5.39 -16.81 7.54
C VAL A 7 -4.34 -16.33 6.55
N THR A 8 -4.75 -16.04 5.32
CA THR A 8 -3.85 -15.53 4.27
C THR A 8 -4.22 -14.09 3.94
N PHE A 9 -3.26 -13.21 4.03
CA PHE A 9 -3.35 -11.79 3.67
C PHE A 9 -2.63 -11.54 2.35
N SER A 10 -3.16 -10.63 1.52
CA SER A 10 -2.51 -10.22 0.28
C SER A 10 -2.59 -8.71 0.08
N THR A 11 -1.59 -8.14 -0.58
CA THR A 11 -1.65 -6.77 -1.12
C THR A 11 -1.51 -6.81 -2.62
N PHE A 12 -2.31 -5.99 -3.32
CA PHE A 12 -2.45 -6.06 -4.76
C PHE A 12 -2.71 -4.67 -5.37
N ASN A 13 -1.69 -4.06 -5.97
CA ASN A 13 -1.84 -2.87 -6.80
C ASN A 13 -2.40 -3.29 -8.17
N LEU A 14 -3.57 -2.75 -8.55
CA LEU A 14 -4.35 -3.19 -9.71
C LEU A 14 -3.95 -2.48 -11.01
N LEU A 15 -3.08 -1.49 -10.97
CA LEU A 15 -2.70 -0.64 -12.10
C LEU A 15 -3.91 -0.07 -12.82
N ASN A 16 -4.37 1.12 -12.37
CA ASN A 16 -5.43 1.87 -13.02
C ASN A 16 -6.74 1.07 -13.25
N TYR A 17 -7.30 0.50 -12.18
CA TYR A 17 -8.56 -0.26 -12.26
C TYR A 17 -9.74 0.69 -12.46
N LEU A 18 -9.99 1.03 -13.73
CA LEU A 18 -11.06 1.92 -14.17
C LEU A 18 -11.93 1.28 -15.25
N GLU A 19 -13.23 1.19 -14.98
CA GLU A 19 -14.21 0.65 -15.93
C GLU A 19 -14.46 1.61 -17.09
N PRO A 20 -14.45 1.15 -18.36
CA PRO A 20 -14.83 1.97 -19.51
C PRO A 20 -16.29 2.44 -19.43
N PRO A 21 -16.66 3.58 -20.02
CA PRO A 21 -15.88 4.38 -21.00
C PRO A 21 -15.01 5.48 -20.38
N ASN A 22 -14.71 5.42 -19.09
CA ASN A 22 -13.98 6.46 -18.39
C ASN A 22 -12.47 6.41 -18.70
N ALA A 23 -11.80 7.59 -18.61
CA ALA A 23 -10.38 7.76 -18.85
C ALA A 23 -9.62 7.97 -17.52
N TYR A 24 -8.38 7.45 -17.42
CA TYR A 24 -7.49 7.68 -16.29
C TYR A 24 -6.28 8.52 -16.65
N TYR A 25 -6.03 9.57 -15.89
CA TYR A 25 -4.94 10.54 -16.00
C TYR A 25 -4.88 11.33 -17.31
N ASP A 26 -5.27 10.77 -18.46
CA ASP A 26 -5.29 11.40 -19.76
C ASP A 26 -6.51 10.89 -20.56
N PHE A 27 -7.10 11.75 -21.37
CA PHE A 27 -8.29 11.45 -22.19
C PHE A 27 -8.13 10.29 -23.17
N GLU A 28 -6.88 9.97 -23.54
CA GLU A 28 -6.57 8.85 -24.44
C GLU A 28 -6.52 7.48 -23.70
N ASN A 29 -6.40 7.49 -22.36
CA ASN A 29 -6.25 6.29 -21.56
C ASN A 29 -7.61 5.69 -21.18
N ILE A 30 -8.24 5.00 -22.11
CA ILE A 30 -9.53 4.34 -21.93
C ILE A 30 -9.38 2.87 -22.32
N TYR A 31 -9.77 1.96 -21.42
CA TYR A 31 -9.87 0.55 -21.81
C TYR A 31 -11.04 0.33 -22.76
N SER A 32 -10.84 -0.45 -23.83
CA SER A 32 -11.95 -1.06 -24.55
C SER A 32 -12.65 -2.11 -23.68
N LEU A 33 -13.86 -2.51 -24.03
CA LEU A 33 -14.57 -3.54 -23.30
C LEU A 33 -13.83 -4.89 -23.28
N ASP A 34 -13.14 -5.25 -24.38
CA ASP A 34 -12.35 -6.49 -24.47
C ASP A 34 -11.12 -6.42 -23.55
N GLU A 35 -10.39 -5.30 -23.53
CA GLU A 35 -9.25 -5.06 -22.65
C GLU A 35 -9.65 -5.10 -21.18
N TRP A 36 -10.77 -4.46 -20.85
CA TRP A 36 -11.34 -4.46 -19.50
C TRP A 36 -11.71 -5.87 -19.03
N GLN A 37 -12.37 -6.66 -19.88
CA GLN A 37 -12.71 -8.05 -19.56
C GLN A 37 -11.47 -8.90 -19.33
N LYS A 38 -10.42 -8.72 -20.14
CA LYS A 38 -9.13 -9.40 -19.96
C LYS A 38 -8.47 -9.00 -18.65
N LYS A 39 -8.47 -7.73 -18.31
CA LYS A 39 -7.94 -7.21 -17.03
C LYS A 39 -8.68 -7.83 -15.85
N GLN A 40 -10.01 -7.80 -15.85
CA GLN A 40 -10.81 -8.40 -14.78
C GLN A 40 -10.58 -9.92 -14.66
N HIS A 41 -10.48 -10.62 -15.79
CA HIS A 41 -10.20 -12.04 -15.82
C HIS A 41 -8.84 -12.36 -15.20
N TRP A 42 -7.80 -11.62 -15.60
CA TRP A 42 -6.45 -11.77 -15.06
C TRP A 42 -6.41 -11.54 -13.54
N ILE A 43 -7.04 -10.47 -13.07
CA ILE A 43 -7.14 -10.16 -11.63
C ILE A 43 -7.85 -11.30 -10.88
N ALA A 44 -8.95 -11.82 -11.43
CA ALA A 44 -9.68 -12.93 -10.84
C ALA A 44 -8.83 -14.20 -10.72
N GLU A 45 -8.04 -14.52 -11.75
CA GLU A 45 -7.12 -15.68 -11.73
C GLU A 45 -5.99 -15.49 -10.71
N ALA A 46 -5.39 -14.29 -10.66
CA ALA A 46 -4.38 -13.94 -9.67
C ALA A 46 -4.92 -14.13 -8.24
N ILE A 47 -6.11 -13.60 -7.93
CA ILE A 47 -6.74 -13.76 -6.62
C ILE A 47 -7.04 -15.23 -6.28
N ARG A 48 -7.54 -16.01 -7.24
CA ARG A 48 -7.78 -17.45 -7.03
C ARG A 48 -6.50 -18.22 -6.75
N SER A 49 -5.40 -17.86 -7.43
CA SER A 49 -4.11 -18.53 -7.27
C SER A 49 -3.47 -18.31 -5.90
N THR A 50 -3.68 -17.13 -5.31
CA THR A 50 -3.17 -16.82 -3.97
C THR A 50 -3.97 -17.50 -2.86
N GLY A 51 -5.27 -17.75 -3.10
CA GLY A 51 -6.18 -18.35 -2.10
C GLY A 51 -6.30 -17.52 -0.83
N CYS A 52 -6.09 -16.20 -0.91
CA CYS A 52 -6.08 -15.28 0.22
C CYS A 52 -7.48 -15.09 0.84
N ASP A 53 -7.50 -14.66 2.09
CA ASP A 53 -8.71 -14.44 2.88
C ASP A 53 -9.02 -12.95 3.03
N VAL A 54 -7.98 -12.13 3.13
CA VAL A 54 -8.06 -10.66 3.23
C VAL A 54 -7.13 -10.05 2.19
N ILE A 55 -7.63 -9.07 1.42
CA ILE A 55 -6.87 -8.43 0.34
C ILE A 55 -6.94 -6.92 0.48
N GLY A 56 -5.79 -6.25 0.52
CA GLY A 56 -5.66 -4.81 0.36
C GLY A 56 -5.39 -4.45 -1.10
N PHE A 57 -6.19 -3.57 -1.66
CA PHE A 57 -6.09 -3.13 -3.04
C PHE A 57 -5.61 -1.69 -3.17
N GLN A 58 -4.84 -1.40 -4.22
CA GLN A 58 -4.40 -0.07 -4.61
C GLN A 58 -4.79 0.22 -6.06
N GLU A 59 -4.85 1.50 -6.40
CA GLU A 59 -5.20 2.03 -7.73
C GLU A 59 -6.62 1.69 -8.20
N ILE A 60 -7.58 1.79 -7.29
CA ILE A 60 -9.00 1.59 -7.59
C ILE A 60 -9.61 2.92 -8.02
N PHE A 61 -10.11 2.98 -9.26
CA PHE A 61 -10.94 4.09 -9.75
C PHE A 61 -12.42 3.69 -9.82
N SER A 62 -12.73 2.40 -9.98
CA SER A 62 -14.09 1.84 -10.06
C SER A 62 -14.35 0.87 -8.91
N PRO A 63 -14.61 1.37 -7.68
CA PRO A 63 -14.82 0.52 -6.51
C PRO A 63 -16.05 -0.38 -6.62
N GLU A 64 -17.13 0.07 -7.27
CA GLU A 64 -18.37 -0.72 -7.44
C GLU A 64 -18.12 -1.95 -8.33
N SER A 65 -17.37 -1.78 -9.41
CA SER A 65 -17.01 -2.88 -10.31
C SER A 65 -16.08 -3.88 -9.61
N LEU A 66 -15.14 -3.39 -8.77
CA LEU A 66 -14.28 -4.27 -7.97
C LEU A 66 -15.08 -5.02 -6.90
N GLN A 67 -16.02 -4.37 -6.23
CA GLN A 67 -16.91 -5.01 -5.26
C GLN A 67 -17.73 -6.15 -5.91
N GLN A 68 -18.24 -5.93 -7.12
CA GLN A 68 -18.94 -6.98 -7.85
C GLN A 68 -18.02 -8.17 -8.13
N LEU A 69 -16.83 -7.92 -8.65
CA LEU A 69 -15.83 -8.96 -8.90
C LEU A 69 -15.47 -9.73 -7.62
N MET A 70 -15.29 -9.02 -6.48
CA MET A 70 -14.99 -9.64 -5.20
C MET A 70 -16.14 -10.54 -4.72
N ASN A 71 -17.38 -10.09 -4.85
CA ASN A 71 -18.56 -10.91 -4.52
C ASN A 71 -18.59 -12.22 -5.33
N GLU A 72 -18.31 -12.17 -6.64
CA GLU A 72 -18.23 -13.34 -7.51
C GLU A 72 -17.09 -14.31 -7.11
N LEU A 73 -16.01 -13.78 -6.54
CA LEU A 73 -14.87 -14.56 -6.05
C LEU A 73 -15.04 -15.07 -4.61
N GLY A 74 -16.18 -14.78 -3.96
CA GLY A 74 -16.49 -15.25 -2.62
C GLY A 74 -15.91 -14.40 -1.49
N TYR A 75 -15.76 -13.09 -1.75
CA TYR A 75 -15.43 -12.07 -0.74
C TYR A 75 -16.67 -11.18 -0.51
N PRO A 76 -17.54 -11.54 0.44
CA PRO A 76 -18.78 -10.81 0.67
C PRO A 76 -18.61 -9.45 1.35
N TYR A 77 -17.43 -9.17 1.89
CA TYR A 77 -17.13 -7.93 2.56
C TYR A 77 -16.10 -7.15 1.74
N PHE A 78 -16.47 -5.94 1.31
CA PHE A 78 -15.61 -5.01 0.57
C PHE A 78 -15.85 -3.61 1.09
N ALA A 79 -14.78 -2.81 1.20
CA ALA A 79 -14.88 -1.44 1.64
C ALA A 79 -13.79 -0.54 1.02
N VAL A 80 -14.20 0.69 0.76
CA VAL A 80 -13.36 1.86 0.52
C VAL A 80 -13.80 2.97 1.48
N VAL A 81 -12.95 3.94 1.76
CA VAL A 81 -13.26 5.07 2.69
C VAL A 81 -13.25 6.43 2.01
N ASP A 82 -12.96 6.44 0.72
CA ASP A 82 -12.87 7.65 -0.09
C ASP A 82 -13.46 7.39 -1.48
N SER A 83 -13.61 8.43 -2.29
CA SER A 83 -14.03 8.33 -3.68
C SER A 83 -12.90 8.74 -4.61
N ALA A 84 -12.78 8.05 -5.74
CA ALA A 84 -11.84 8.44 -6.78
C ALA A 84 -12.15 9.85 -7.28
N HIS A 85 -11.11 10.68 -7.45
CA HIS A 85 -11.30 12.03 -7.95
C HIS A 85 -11.53 12.01 -9.46
N VAL A 86 -12.59 12.69 -9.91
CA VAL A 86 -12.99 12.78 -11.31
C VAL A 86 -13.08 14.23 -11.75
N GLU A 87 -12.52 14.53 -12.92
CA GLU A 87 -12.61 15.80 -13.62
C GLU A 87 -13.49 15.64 -14.87
N ASP A 88 -14.28 16.67 -15.19
CA ASP A 88 -15.15 16.67 -16.38
C ASP A 88 -16.02 15.43 -16.58
N ASP A 89 -16.52 14.87 -15.44
CA ASP A 89 -17.42 13.71 -15.35
C ASP A 89 -16.85 12.35 -15.80
N TYR A 90 -15.68 12.28 -16.43
CA TYR A 90 -15.14 11.03 -16.96
C TYR A 90 -13.62 10.86 -16.92
N LEU A 91 -12.86 11.91 -16.58
CA LEU A 91 -11.40 11.84 -16.43
C LEU A 91 -11.04 11.63 -14.96
N TYR A 92 -10.57 10.46 -14.62
CA TYR A 92 -10.20 10.09 -13.26
C TYR A 92 -8.71 10.37 -13.02
N THR A 93 -8.39 11.14 -11.98
CA THR A 93 -7.02 11.62 -11.72
C THR A 93 -6.43 11.15 -10.39
N SER A 94 -7.26 10.64 -9.46
CA SER A 94 -6.77 10.10 -8.19
C SER A 94 -7.54 8.84 -7.79
N PRO A 95 -6.86 7.67 -7.74
CA PRO A 95 -7.47 6.43 -7.30
C PRO A 95 -7.58 6.36 -5.77
N VAL A 96 -8.37 5.41 -5.28
CA VAL A 96 -8.49 5.07 -3.87
C VAL A 96 -7.84 3.72 -3.55
N VAL A 97 -7.74 3.41 -2.26
CA VAL A 97 -7.40 2.08 -1.74
C VAL A 97 -8.65 1.41 -1.19
N GLY A 98 -8.66 0.08 -1.15
CA GLY A 98 -9.80 -0.69 -0.67
C GLY A 98 -9.36 -1.99 -0.02
N ILE A 99 -10.30 -2.63 0.66
CA ILE A 99 -10.09 -3.91 1.32
C ILE A 99 -11.24 -4.87 0.99
N ALA A 100 -10.90 -6.12 0.71
CA ALA A 100 -11.87 -7.20 0.60
C ALA A 100 -11.57 -8.29 1.62
N SER A 101 -12.61 -8.93 2.17
CA SER A 101 -12.46 -9.99 3.16
C SER A 101 -13.51 -11.08 2.97
N ARG A 102 -13.13 -12.33 3.27
CA ARG A 102 -14.04 -13.46 3.43
C ARG A 102 -14.69 -13.48 4.81
N TYR A 103 -14.08 -12.77 5.76
CA TYR A 103 -14.54 -12.65 7.14
C TYR A 103 -15.25 -11.33 7.37
N PRO A 104 -16.16 -11.24 8.36
CA PRO A 104 -16.90 -10.02 8.64
C PRO A 104 -15.98 -8.83 8.90
N ILE A 105 -16.27 -7.71 8.23
CA ILE A 105 -15.70 -6.41 8.54
C ILE A 105 -16.67 -5.73 9.51
N GLU A 106 -16.27 -5.55 10.77
CA GLU A 106 -17.11 -5.00 11.82
C GLU A 106 -17.16 -3.47 11.79
N ASN A 107 -16.02 -2.85 11.44
CA ASN A 107 -15.89 -1.41 11.35
C ASN A 107 -14.99 -1.02 10.19
N VAL A 108 -15.31 0.09 9.53
CA VAL A 108 -14.48 0.70 8.47
C VAL A 108 -14.47 2.19 8.68
N GLN A 109 -13.27 2.77 8.66
CA GLN A 109 -13.10 4.22 8.79
C GLN A 109 -11.86 4.73 8.05
N PRO A 110 -11.85 6.00 7.62
CA PRO A 110 -10.66 6.63 7.08
C PRO A 110 -9.63 6.85 8.19
N VAL A 111 -8.34 6.68 7.86
CA VAL A 111 -7.28 7.17 8.74
C VAL A 111 -7.26 8.69 8.69
N THR A 112 -7.49 9.32 9.83
CA THR A 112 -7.45 10.79 9.98
C THR A 112 -6.24 11.21 10.79
N PRO A 113 -5.42 12.17 10.31
CA PRO A 113 -4.31 12.70 11.07
C PRO A 113 -4.77 13.40 12.36
N ASP A 114 -3.97 13.31 13.40
CA ASP A 114 -4.20 14.06 14.64
C ASP A 114 -3.95 15.56 14.41
N SER A 115 -5.01 16.37 14.49
CA SER A 115 -4.95 17.81 14.27
C SER A 115 -4.06 18.53 15.29
N SER A 116 -3.96 18.04 16.52
CA SER A 116 -3.10 18.62 17.55
C SER A 116 -1.61 18.42 17.23
N LEU A 117 -1.27 17.24 16.69
CA LEU A 117 0.09 16.95 16.23
C LEU A 117 0.45 17.77 15.00
N LEU A 118 -0.47 17.88 14.03
CA LEU A 118 -0.28 18.74 12.86
C LEU A 118 -0.02 20.19 13.25
N ALA A 119 -0.81 20.73 14.20
CA ALA A 119 -0.63 22.08 14.72
C ALA A 119 0.70 22.28 15.45
N ALA A 120 1.12 21.30 16.26
CA ALA A 120 2.38 21.35 17.02
C ALA A 120 3.62 21.42 16.09
N PHE A 121 3.55 20.83 14.89
CA PHE A 121 4.62 20.86 13.90
C PHE A 121 4.43 21.91 12.79
N ASN A 122 3.45 22.82 12.93
CA ASN A 122 3.09 23.82 11.92
C ASN A 122 2.78 23.22 10.53
N LEU A 123 2.29 22.00 10.49
CA LEU A 123 1.84 21.37 9.26
C LEU A 123 0.44 21.84 8.85
N GLY A 124 -0.34 22.34 9.84
CA GLY A 124 -1.62 23.01 9.66
C GLY A 124 -2.66 22.18 8.89
N ASP A 125 -3.66 22.87 8.37
CA ASP A 125 -4.73 22.23 7.56
C ASP A 125 -4.27 21.84 6.13
N ASN A 126 -2.98 21.99 5.83
CA ASN A 126 -2.43 21.77 4.50
C ASN A 126 -2.02 20.29 4.26
N PHE A 127 -2.01 19.45 5.30
CA PHE A 127 -1.72 18.03 5.13
C PHE A 127 -2.98 17.26 4.79
N SER A 128 -2.89 16.45 3.72
CA SER A 128 -3.82 15.37 3.43
C SER A 128 -3.02 14.16 2.95
N PHE A 129 -3.52 12.97 3.22
CA PHE A 129 -3.00 11.77 2.55
C PHE A 129 -3.22 11.90 1.05
N ASN A 130 -2.27 11.47 0.26
CA ASN A 130 -2.42 11.45 -1.20
C ASN A 130 -3.53 10.47 -1.64
N ARG A 131 -3.67 9.36 -0.91
CA ARG A 131 -4.82 8.45 -0.90
C ARG A 131 -5.13 8.18 0.56
N THR A 132 -6.39 8.40 0.95
CA THR A 132 -6.82 8.17 2.33
C THR A 132 -6.68 6.69 2.69
N PRO A 133 -5.83 6.32 3.69
CA PRO A 133 -5.71 4.91 4.07
C PRO A 133 -7.01 4.37 4.65
N VAL A 134 -7.32 3.11 4.31
CA VAL A 134 -8.42 2.37 4.93
C VAL A 134 -7.97 1.81 6.28
N HIS A 135 -8.80 1.96 7.30
CA HIS A 135 -8.73 1.20 8.54
C HIS A 135 -10.00 0.34 8.63
N ALA A 136 -9.83 -0.98 8.64
CA ALA A 136 -10.92 -1.96 8.76
C ALA A 136 -10.64 -2.90 9.92
N THR A 137 -11.61 -3.06 10.84
CA THR A 137 -11.56 -4.07 11.89
C THR A 137 -12.27 -5.32 11.39
N ILE A 138 -11.56 -6.44 11.31
CA ILE A 138 -12.04 -7.71 10.75
C ILE A 138 -12.04 -8.77 11.84
N GLU A 139 -13.16 -9.52 11.96
CA GLU A 139 -13.24 -10.65 12.87
C GLU A 139 -12.56 -11.88 12.25
N LEU A 140 -11.31 -12.11 12.62
CA LEU A 140 -10.48 -13.19 12.08
C LEU A 140 -10.52 -14.44 12.96
N PRO A 141 -10.50 -15.65 12.37
CA PRO A 141 -10.41 -16.87 13.13
C PRO A 141 -9.16 -16.89 14.03
N HIS A 142 -9.33 -17.22 15.30
CA HIS A 142 -8.29 -17.38 16.32
C HIS A 142 -7.55 -16.10 16.76
N LEU A 143 -7.70 -15.00 16.02
CA LEU A 143 -7.15 -13.68 16.37
C LEU A 143 -8.22 -12.76 16.98
N GLY A 144 -9.51 -13.00 16.65
CA GLY A 144 -10.59 -12.07 16.98
C GLY A 144 -10.54 -10.81 16.15
N SER A 145 -11.08 -9.72 16.70
CA SER A 145 -11.07 -8.41 16.04
C SER A 145 -9.64 -7.94 15.78
N THR A 146 -9.29 -7.80 14.51
CA THR A 146 -7.96 -7.47 14.01
C THR A 146 -8.03 -6.22 13.16
N ASP A 147 -7.19 -5.23 13.44
CA ASP A 147 -7.12 -3.98 12.68
C ASP A 147 -6.25 -4.15 11.44
N CYS A 148 -6.90 -4.05 10.27
CA CYS A 148 -6.27 -4.13 8.96
C CYS A 148 -6.21 -2.74 8.32
N TYR A 149 -5.03 -2.32 7.90
CA TYR A 149 -4.80 -1.03 7.23
C TYR A 149 -4.35 -1.27 5.79
N VAL A 150 -4.92 -0.50 4.86
CA VAL A 150 -4.49 -0.51 3.46
C VAL A 150 -3.99 0.86 3.07
N VAL A 151 -2.79 0.90 2.49
CA VAL A 151 -2.11 2.13 2.08
C VAL A 151 -1.70 2.11 0.61
N HIS A 152 -1.59 3.29 0.03
CA HIS A 152 -0.85 3.57 -1.18
C HIS A 152 -0.17 4.92 -0.99
N PHE A 153 1.05 4.93 -0.48
CA PHE A 153 1.80 6.15 -0.18
C PHE A 153 2.13 6.95 -1.43
N LYS A 154 2.46 8.23 -1.25
CA LYS A 154 2.83 9.14 -2.35
C LYS A 154 3.86 8.50 -3.27
N SER A 155 3.56 8.47 -4.56
CA SER A 155 4.45 7.93 -5.60
C SER A 155 5.78 8.67 -5.68
N GLN A 156 6.77 8.07 -6.36
CA GLN A 156 8.08 8.69 -6.57
C GLN A 156 8.05 9.82 -7.61
N ARG A 157 6.95 9.96 -8.37
CA ARG A 157 6.81 11.04 -9.35
C ARG A 157 6.95 12.40 -8.66
N PRO A 158 7.74 13.34 -9.22
CA PRO A 158 7.91 14.67 -8.68
C PRO A 158 6.56 15.36 -8.49
N THR A 159 6.38 16.03 -7.35
CA THR A 159 5.24 16.91 -7.15
C THR A 159 5.36 18.10 -8.09
N GLU A 160 4.33 18.35 -8.89
CA GLU A 160 4.33 19.49 -9.83
C GLU A 160 4.06 20.80 -9.09
N PRO A 161 4.69 21.91 -9.55
CA PRO A 161 4.43 23.21 -8.98
C PRO A 161 3.00 23.68 -9.28
N LYS A 162 2.31 24.20 -8.26
CA LYS A 162 0.94 24.75 -8.39
C LYS A 162 0.88 26.10 -9.14
N VAL A 163 2.03 26.67 -9.51
CA VAL A 163 2.14 28.00 -10.15
C VAL A 163 2.86 27.83 -11.48
N GLU A 164 2.37 28.53 -12.52
CA GLU A 164 3.07 28.59 -13.81
C GLU A 164 4.53 29.01 -13.62
N PRO A 165 5.47 28.46 -14.44
CA PRO A 165 6.88 28.82 -14.34
C PRO A 165 7.06 30.33 -14.46
N ILE A 166 7.94 30.88 -13.63
CA ILE A 166 8.31 32.30 -13.69
C ILE A 166 8.83 32.59 -15.09
N LYS A 167 8.03 33.33 -15.89
CA LYS A 167 8.45 33.80 -17.20
C LYS A 167 9.58 34.83 -16.99
N THR A 168 10.80 34.44 -17.29
CA THR A 168 11.95 35.37 -17.26
C THR A 168 11.88 36.27 -18.52
N SER A 169 11.22 37.43 -18.41
CA SER A 169 10.98 38.35 -19.49
C SER A 169 12.21 39.10 -20.06
N ASP A 170 13.36 39.05 -19.35
CA ASP A 170 14.49 39.93 -19.63
C ASP A 170 15.73 39.22 -20.19
N ARG A 171 15.63 38.00 -20.72
CA ARG A 171 16.77 37.28 -21.28
C ARG A 171 16.74 37.24 -22.81
N SER A 172 17.95 37.29 -23.43
CA SER A 172 18.08 37.17 -24.89
C SER A 172 17.50 35.85 -25.42
N GLU A 173 16.99 35.82 -26.65
CA GLU A 173 16.36 34.62 -27.23
C GLU A 173 17.30 33.41 -27.29
N GLU A 174 18.61 33.61 -27.41
CA GLU A 174 19.61 32.52 -27.39
C GLU A 174 19.83 31.89 -26.03
N GLN A 175 19.55 32.61 -24.95
CA GLN A 175 19.72 32.11 -23.55
C GLN A 175 18.45 31.47 -22.96
N LYS A 176 17.27 31.73 -23.56
CA LYS A 176 15.97 31.21 -23.10
C LYS A 176 15.94 29.70 -23.01
N PRO A 177 16.38 28.87 -23.99
CA PRO A 177 16.28 27.42 -23.92
C PRO A 177 17.11 26.82 -22.80
N GLN A 178 18.31 27.36 -22.53
CA GLN A 178 19.19 26.88 -21.48
C GLN A 178 18.64 27.24 -20.09
N SER A 179 18.08 28.44 -19.93
CA SER A 179 17.49 28.85 -18.67
C SER A 179 16.23 28.08 -18.33
N ASP A 180 15.40 27.76 -19.32
CA ASP A 180 14.18 26.97 -19.13
C ASP A 180 14.51 25.53 -18.75
N THR A 181 15.56 24.95 -19.33
CA THR A 181 16.09 23.63 -18.94
C THR A 181 16.55 23.61 -17.48
N LEU A 182 17.27 24.63 -17.02
CA LEU A 182 17.70 24.74 -15.62
C LEU A 182 16.51 24.91 -14.66
N ILE A 183 15.51 25.70 -15.05
CA ILE A 183 14.28 25.86 -14.25
C ILE A 183 13.57 24.51 -14.11
N ARG A 184 13.40 23.79 -15.20
CA ARG A 184 12.79 22.45 -15.20
C ARG A 184 13.58 21.48 -14.31
N LEU A 185 14.91 21.46 -14.42
CA LEU A 185 15.77 20.62 -13.55
C LEU A 185 15.52 20.92 -12.08
N HIS A 186 15.50 22.19 -11.68
CA HIS A 186 15.26 22.58 -10.29
C HIS A 186 13.84 22.22 -9.82
N GLN A 187 12.83 22.36 -10.69
CA GLN A 187 11.46 21.97 -10.40
C GLN A 187 11.34 20.45 -10.17
N GLU A 188 11.95 19.64 -11.04
CA GLU A 188 11.96 18.18 -10.89
C GLU A 188 12.68 17.73 -9.62
N GLN A 189 13.84 18.33 -9.30
CA GLN A 189 14.59 18.03 -8.08
C GLN A 189 13.80 18.37 -6.83
N LEU A 190 13.25 19.59 -6.76
CA LEU A 190 12.43 20.02 -5.63
C LEU A 190 11.14 19.20 -5.53
N GLY A 191 10.48 18.94 -6.65
CA GLY A 191 9.27 18.11 -6.70
C GLY A 191 9.52 16.68 -6.21
N SER A 192 10.65 16.07 -6.58
CA SER A 192 11.05 14.75 -6.09
C SER A 192 11.28 14.74 -4.58
N TRP A 193 11.92 15.80 -4.06
CA TRP A 193 12.12 15.94 -2.61
C TRP A 193 10.80 16.14 -1.87
N LEU A 194 9.89 16.96 -2.39
CA LEU A 194 8.56 17.15 -1.82
C LEU A 194 7.74 15.87 -1.81
N SER A 195 7.87 15.02 -2.83
CA SER A 195 7.24 13.69 -2.83
C SER A 195 7.78 12.77 -1.74
N SER A 196 9.08 12.82 -1.44
CA SER A 196 9.68 12.08 -0.31
C SER A 196 9.21 12.63 1.04
N VAL A 197 9.14 13.95 1.19
CA VAL A 197 8.61 14.58 2.41
C VAL A 197 7.14 14.18 2.64
N GLN A 198 6.30 14.26 1.60
CA GLN A 198 4.90 13.86 1.68
C GLN A 198 4.78 12.40 2.12
N ARG A 199 5.50 11.48 1.46
CA ARG A 199 5.49 10.04 1.80
C ARG A 199 5.95 9.77 3.23
N GLY A 200 7.00 10.45 3.70
CA GLY A 200 7.47 10.35 5.06
C GLY A 200 6.45 10.84 6.08
N LEU A 201 5.76 11.95 5.80
CA LEU A 201 4.69 12.46 6.66
C LEU A 201 3.50 11.50 6.69
N GLU A 202 3.08 10.96 5.53
CA GLU A 202 2.03 9.95 5.45
C GLU A 202 2.35 8.74 6.34
N ALA A 203 3.58 8.22 6.26
CA ALA A 203 4.00 7.08 7.07
C ALA A 203 4.02 7.39 8.58
N GLN A 204 4.50 8.58 8.99
CA GLN A 204 4.57 8.97 10.40
C GLN A 204 3.18 9.21 11.01
N LEU A 205 2.29 9.89 10.30
CA LEU A 205 0.95 10.16 10.79
C LEU A 205 0.09 8.91 10.83
N LEU A 206 0.28 7.99 9.88
CA LEU A 206 -0.32 6.67 9.93
C LEU A 206 0.20 5.86 11.13
N HIS A 207 1.51 5.85 11.38
CA HIS A 207 2.08 5.16 12.55
C HIS A 207 1.51 5.70 13.86
N GLN A 208 1.42 7.00 14.00
CA GLN A 208 0.79 7.63 15.17
C GLN A 208 -0.67 7.21 15.33
N TYR A 209 -1.44 7.16 14.24
CA TYR A 209 -2.81 6.69 14.26
C TYR A 209 -2.90 5.23 14.69
N ILE A 210 -2.12 4.32 14.07
CA ILE A 210 -2.08 2.89 14.41
C ILE A 210 -1.72 2.68 15.88
N THR A 211 -0.69 3.35 16.38
CA THR A 211 -0.25 3.21 17.79
C THR A 211 -1.30 3.69 18.76
N ASN A 212 -2.01 4.78 18.44
CA ASN A 212 -3.12 5.27 19.26
C ASN A 212 -4.31 4.30 19.27
N GLN A 213 -4.69 3.74 18.11
CA GLN A 213 -5.74 2.72 18.04
C GLN A 213 -5.37 1.49 18.85
N ARG A 214 -4.16 0.96 18.64
CA ARG A 214 -3.67 -0.22 19.38
C ARG A 214 -3.57 0.02 20.88
N TYR A 215 -3.21 1.23 21.31
CA TYR A 215 -3.21 1.60 22.74
C TYR A 215 -4.62 1.53 23.36
N LEU A 216 -5.66 1.83 22.58
CA LEU A 216 -7.05 1.82 23.04
C LEU A 216 -7.69 0.43 23.00
N THR A 217 -7.33 -0.39 22.01
CA THR A 217 -8.04 -1.64 21.70
C THR A 217 -7.25 -2.90 22.02
N ASP A 218 -5.92 -2.80 22.02
CA ASP A 218 -4.98 -3.94 22.12
C ASP A 218 -5.11 -4.98 20.99
N GLN A 219 -5.79 -4.60 19.88
CA GLN A 219 -6.06 -5.49 18.76
C GLN A 219 -4.79 -5.77 17.94
N PRO A 220 -4.65 -6.99 17.38
CA PRO A 220 -3.62 -7.28 16.37
C PRO A 220 -3.69 -6.34 15.19
N VAL A 221 -2.55 -6.04 14.57
CA VAL A 221 -2.44 -5.10 13.44
C VAL A 221 -1.83 -5.78 12.22
N VAL A 222 -2.44 -5.56 11.06
CA VAL A 222 -1.90 -5.87 9.74
C VAL A 222 -1.94 -4.61 8.88
N LEU A 223 -0.79 -4.11 8.48
CA LEU A 223 -0.65 -2.98 7.56
C LEU A 223 -0.13 -3.48 6.22
N MET A 224 -0.87 -3.24 5.13
CA MET A 224 -0.51 -3.72 3.81
C MET A 224 -0.70 -2.65 2.74
N GLY A 225 0.09 -2.73 1.66
CA GLY A 225 -0.06 -1.82 0.53
C GLY A 225 1.22 -1.56 -0.25
N ASP A 226 1.10 -0.62 -1.19
CA ASP A 226 2.18 -0.07 -1.97
C ASP A 226 2.81 1.12 -1.23
N PHE A 227 4.07 0.94 -0.82
CA PHE A 227 4.86 1.95 -0.10
C PHE A 227 5.60 2.90 -1.06
N ASN A 228 5.64 2.58 -2.35
CA ASN A 228 6.32 3.35 -3.40
C ASN A 228 7.83 3.59 -3.18
N LYS A 229 8.41 2.97 -2.15
CA LYS A 229 9.85 2.96 -1.83
C LYS A 229 10.19 1.72 -1.00
N PRO A 230 11.44 1.24 -1.08
CA PRO A 230 11.91 0.19 -0.18
C PRO A 230 11.78 0.58 1.30
N LEU A 231 11.37 -0.37 2.12
CA LEU A 231 11.04 -0.15 3.54
C LEU A 231 12.23 0.35 4.39
N PHE A 232 13.47 0.09 3.96
CA PHE A 232 14.68 0.56 4.65
C PHE A 232 14.98 2.04 4.43
N ASN A 233 14.24 2.75 3.59
CA ASN A 233 14.41 4.18 3.35
C ASN A 233 14.03 5.01 4.58
N ASP A 234 14.64 6.20 4.68
CA ASP A 234 14.46 7.10 5.83
C ASP A 234 13.00 7.51 6.06
N GLU A 235 12.20 7.56 5.02
CA GLU A 235 10.75 7.85 5.09
C GLU A 235 10.01 6.90 6.04
N PHE A 236 10.45 5.63 6.18
CA PHE A 236 9.74 4.59 6.93
C PHE A 236 10.38 4.22 8.26
N LYS A 237 11.54 4.80 8.60
CA LYS A 237 12.23 4.49 9.87
C LYS A 237 11.35 4.67 11.09
N GLY A 238 10.54 5.73 11.12
CA GLY A 238 9.64 5.96 12.23
C GLY A 238 8.49 4.97 12.29
N LEU A 239 7.95 4.55 11.14
CA LEU A 239 6.90 3.53 11.06
C LEU A 239 7.33 2.20 11.70
N LEU A 240 8.61 1.86 11.61
CA LEU A 240 9.19 0.65 12.18
C LEU A 240 9.80 0.87 13.58
N SER A 241 9.82 2.13 14.06
CA SER A 241 10.45 2.48 15.33
C SER A 241 9.57 2.13 16.52
N TYR A 242 10.17 1.56 17.55
CA TYR A 242 9.53 1.25 18.83
C TYR A 242 10.41 1.66 20.02
N SER A 243 11.33 2.58 19.83
CA SER A 243 12.25 3.04 20.88
C SER A 243 12.43 4.55 20.84
N LEU A 244 12.57 5.16 22.01
CA LEU A 244 12.91 6.56 22.15
C LEU A 244 14.44 6.71 22.22
N ASN A 245 14.96 7.71 21.53
CA ASN A 245 16.34 8.11 21.69
C ASN A 245 16.56 8.57 23.15
N ARG A 246 17.50 7.95 23.87
CA ARG A 246 17.90 8.27 25.24
C ARG A 246 16.94 7.82 26.37
N ASP A 247 15.96 6.96 26.07
CA ASP A 247 15.11 6.37 27.10
C ASP A 247 14.97 4.85 26.87
N GLU A 248 15.85 4.10 27.55
CA GLU A 248 15.84 2.63 27.50
C GLU A 248 14.73 2.00 28.35
N THR A 249 14.20 2.74 29.32
CA THR A 249 13.22 2.20 30.28
C THR A 249 11.86 1.94 29.67
N SER A 250 11.47 2.72 28.65
CA SER A 250 10.21 2.59 27.92
C SER A 250 10.27 1.56 26.79
N GLN A 251 11.44 1.04 26.44
CA GLN A 251 11.63 0.20 25.24
C GLN A 251 10.79 -1.08 25.28
N HIS A 252 10.70 -1.75 26.44
CA HIS A 252 9.91 -2.98 26.59
C HIS A 252 8.42 -2.73 26.34
N TRP A 253 7.88 -1.62 26.86
CA TRP A 253 6.49 -1.26 26.64
C TRP A 253 6.24 -0.81 25.20
N LEU A 254 7.14 0.01 24.62
CA LEU A 254 7.04 0.49 23.25
C LEU A 254 7.15 -0.65 22.23
N SER A 255 7.86 -1.74 22.56
CA SER A 255 7.95 -2.91 21.67
C SER A 255 6.59 -3.54 21.35
N HIS A 256 5.57 -3.33 22.21
CA HIS A 256 4.20 -3.75 21.96
C HIS A 256 3.58 -3.12 20.70
N PHE A 257 4.02 -1.92 20.32
CA PHE A 257 3.53 -1.17 19.16
C PHE A 257 4.35 -1.41 17.89
N ARG A 258 5.35 -2.28 17.96
CA ARG A 258 6.22 -2.59 16.84
C ARG A 258 5.46 -3.29 15.72
N LEU A 259 5.66 -2.82 14.49
CA LEU A 259 5.31 -3.55 13.27
C LEU A 259 6.57 -4.18 12.67
N ARG A 260 6.44 -5.38 12.15
CA ARG A 260 7.52 -6.13 11.53
C ARG A 260 7.14 -6.55 10.11
N ASP A 261 8.13 -6.55 9.24
CA ASP A 261 7.96 -7.05 7.87
C ASP A 261 7.67 -8.57 7.90
N SER A 262 6.60 -8.99 7.25
CA SER A 262 6.22 -10.40 7.15
C SER A 262 7.27 -11.27 6.48
N TRP A 263 8.12 -10.69 5.59
CA TRP A 263 9.29 -11.36 5.04
C TRP A 263 10.30 -11.74 6.13
N GLU A 264 10.59 -10.83 7.06
CA GLU A 264 11.47 -11.10 8.19
C GLU A 264 10.86 -12.13 9.14
N LEU A 265 9.54 -12.03 9.39
CA LEU A 265 8.83 -13.00 10.25
C LEU A 265 8.85 -14.41 9.64
N TYR A 266 8.69 -14.53 8.32
CA TYR A 266 8.80 -15.79 7.60
C TYR A 266 10.18 -16.44 7.78
N HIS A 267 11.26 -15.65 7.57
CA HIS A 267 12.63 -16.16 7.65
C HIS A 267 13.08 -16.53 9.06
N GLN A 268 12.43 -16.04 10.10
CA GLN A 268 12.70 -16.50 11.48
C GLN A 268 12.37 -17.96 11.72
N LEU A 269 11.43 -18.50 10.96
CA LEU A 269 11.01 -19.90 11.04
C LEU A 269 11.70 -20.79 10.00
N HIS A 270 12.23 -20.20 8.94
CA HIS A 270 12.79 -20.87 7.78
C HIS A 270 14.26 -20.48 7.59
N GLU A 271 15.11 -20.79 8.58
CA GLU A 271 16.54 -20.43 8.56
C GLU A 271 17.32 -21.03 7.37
N GLU A 272 16.86 -22.17 6.83
CA GLU A 272 17.43 -22.79 5.62
C GLU A 272 17.25 -21.89 4.37
N ASP A 273 16.26 -21.00 4.37
CA ASP A 273 15.95 -20.08 3.27
C ASP A 273 16.65 -18.71 3.41
N LEU A 274 17.54 -18.55 4.40
CA LEU A 274 18.26 -17.28 4.66
C LEU A 274 19.10 -16.79 3.47
N LEU A 275 19.41 -17.65 2.50
CA LEU A 275 20.10 -17.29 1.26
C LEU A 275 19.14 -16.87 0.15
N GLU A 276 17.85 -17.04 0.34
CA GLU A 276 16.85 -16.61 -0.63
C GLU A 276 16.79 -15.07 -0.66
N GLN A 277 16.97 -14.51 -1.84
CA GLN A 277 16.80 -13.08 -2.02
C GLN A 277 15.31 -12.77 -2.16
N ARG A 278 14.84 -11.73 -1.45
CA ARG A 278 13.47 -11.25 -1.61
C ARG A 278 13.21 -10.84 -3.05
N LYS A 279 12.16 -11.40 -3.65
CA LYS A 279 11.75 -11.05 -5.02
C LYS A 279 11.28 -9.61 -5.06
N PRO A 280 11.69 -8.84 -6.08
CA PRO A 280 11.11 -7.52 -6.35
C PRO A 280 9.60 -7.61 -6.61
N THR A 281 8.89 -6.55 -6.24
CA THR A 281 7.46 -6.44 -6.52
C THR A 281 7.16 -5.48 -7.67
N HIS A 282 8.14 -4.70 -8.10
CA HIS A 282 8.02 -3.79 -9.24
C HIS A 282 9.37 -3.68 -9.96
N TYR A 283 9.35 -3.48 -11.29
CA TYR A 283 10.53 -3.33 -12.12
C TYR A 283 10.50 -2.02 -12.91
N TYR A 284 11.60 -1.27 -12.86
CA TYR A 284 11.88 -0.17 -13.78
C TYR A 284 13.03 -0.58 -14.72
N GLY A 285 12.69 -0.94 -15.94
CA GLY A 285 13.62 -1.60 -16.84
C GLY A 285 14.13 -2.91 -16.25
N ALA A 286 15.45 -3.04 -16.09
CA ALA A 286 16.09 -4.22 -15.50
C ALA A 286 16.27 -4.13 -13.98
N SER A 287 15.89 -3.01 -13.36
CA SER A 287 16.07 -2.78 -11.92
C SER A 287 14.80 -3.14 -11.17
N GLY A 288 14.86 -4.20 -10.35
CA GLY A 288 13.76 -4.61 -9.48
C GLY A 288 13.81 -3.90 -8.13
N SER A 289 12.65 -3.58 -7.57
CA SER A 289 12.48 -2.99 -6.24
C SER A 289 11.32 -3.65 -5.50
N VAL A 290 11.43 -3.80 -4.18
CA VAL A 290 10.31 -4.19 -3.34
C VAL A 290 9.60 -2.92 -2.93
N LEU A 291 8.35 -2.76 -3.35
CA LEU A 291 7.51 -1.59 -3.04
C LEU A 291 6.27 -1.98 -2.24
N ASP A 292 5.84 -3.24 -2.33
CA ASP A 292 4.62 -3.77 -1.72
C ASP A 292 4.98 -4.57 -0.48
N TYR A 293 4.34 -4.24 0.64
CA TYR A 293 4.67 -4.80 1.94
C TYR A 293 3.42 -5.19 2.72
N ILE A 294 3.59 -6.20 3.59
CA ILE A 294 2.65 -6.57 4.64
C ILE A 294 3.42 -6.54 5.96
N LEU A 295 3.10 -5.57 6.82
CA LEU A 295 3.69 -5.43 8.15
C LEU A 295 2.70 -5.92 9.21
N MET A 296 3.19 -6.60 10.23
CA MET A 296 2.38 -7.27 11.22
C MET A 296 2.86 -6.98 12.64
N SER A 297 1.93 -6.97 13.58
CA SER A 297 2.20 -6.77 15.01
C SER A 297 2.73 -8.04 15.68
N ASN A 298 3.02 -7.93 16.98
CA ASN A 298 3.70 -8.98 17.77
C ASN A 298 2.93 -10.31 17.85
N GLU A 299 1.63 -10.32 17.59
CA GLU A 299 0.79 -11.53 17.60
C GLU A 299 1.19 -12.53 16.50
N PHE A 300 1.94 -12.04 15.49
CA PHE A 300 2.47 -12.83 14.37
C PHE A 300 3.98 -13.14 14.50
N ASP A 301 4.63 -12.65 15.55
CA ASP A 301 6.07 -12.82 15.78
C ASP A 301 6.34 -14.04 16.67
N CYS A 302 6.83 -15.13 16.09
CA CYS A 302 7.12 -16.36 16.82
C CYS A 302 8.15 -16.21 17.96
N GLN A 303 8.95 -15.15 17.96
CA GLN A 303 9.88 -14.83 19.05
C GLN A 303 9.18 -14.15 20.24
N ASN A 304 7.95 -13.70 20.07
CA ASN A 304 7.15 -13.14 21.15
C ASN A 304 6.42 -14.25 21.90
N SER A 305 6.53 -14.28 23.23
CA SER A 305 5.87 -15.29 24.06
C SER A 305 4.33 -15.21 24.03
N SER A 306 3.77 -14.07 23.67
CA SER A 306 2.31 -13.85 23.51
C SER A 306 1.83 -14.03 22.06
N SER A 307 2.68 -14.47 21.16
CA SER A 307 2.32 -14.71 19.75
C SER A 307 1.25 -15.78 19.65
N LEU A 308 0.20 -15.48 18.89
CA LEU A 308 -0.92 -16.38 18.60
C LEU A 308 -0.72 -17.12 17.29
N MET A 309 -0.01 -16.49 16.36
CA MET A 309 0.25 -17.03 15.03
C MET A 309 1.72 -16.90 14.64
N GLU A 310 2.11 -17.65 13.63
CA GLU A 310 3.43 -17.58 12.99
C GLU A 310 3.31 -17.57 11.47
N ILE A 311 4.29 -16.99 10.78
CA ILE A 311 4.24 -16.84 9.32
C ILE A 311 4.79 -18.12 8.68
N SER A 312 3.88 -18.93 8.13
CA SER A 312 4.21 -20.22 7.51
C SER A 312 4.50 -20.13 6.01
N SER A 313 4.11 -19.04 5.34
CA SER A 313 4.36 -18.86 3.91
C SER A 313 4.45 -17.38 3.55
N TYR A 314 5.39 -17.05 2.67
CA TYR A 314 5.53 -15.75 2.02
C TYR A 314 5.68 -15.99 0.52
N THR A 315 4.80 -15.42 -0.29
CA THR A 315 4.81 -15.63 -1.74
C THR A 315 4.71 -14.30 -2.49
N VAL A 316 5.40 -14.24 -3.63
CA VAL A 316 5.36 -13.12 -4.56
C VAL A 316 4.98 -13.66 -5.93
N LEU A 317 3.79 -13.31 -6.42
CA LEU A 317 3.32 -13.64 -7.77
C LEU A 317 3.86 -12.58 -8.72
N ASP A 318 5.02 -12.86 -9.33
CA ASP A 318 5.81 -11.93 -10.15
C ASP A 318 6.02 -12.38 -11.60
N HIS A 319 5.45 -13.54 -12.01
CA HIS A 319 5.70 -14.15 -13.32
C HIS A 319 5.37 -13.19 -14.48
N HIS A 320 4.26 -12.45 -14.39
CA HIS A 320 3.82 -11.48 -15.39
C HIS A 320 4.78 -10.29 -15.55
N LEU A 321 5.66 -10.04 -14.58
CA LEU A 321 6.65 -8.95 -14.62
C LEU A 321 7.97 -9.40 -15.27
N ILE A 322 8.38 -10.66 -15.04
CA ILE A 322 9.70 -11.16 -15.44
C ILE A 322 9.66 -12.01 -16.71
N ASN A 323 8.53 -12.66 -16.98
CA ASN A 323 8.35 -13.52 -18.16
C ASN A 323 6.88 -13.48 -18.64
N PRO A 324 6.37 -12.29 -19.03
CA PRO A 324 4.97 -12.12 -19.40
C PRO A 324 4.61 -12.93 -20.66
N SER A 325 3.43 -13.54 -20.63
CA SER A 325 2.77 -14.10 -21.82
C SER A 325 1.93 -13.00 -22.46
N PHE A 326 2.19 -12.70 -23.74
CA PHE A 326 1.43 -11.65 -24.44
C PHE A 326 -0.09 -11.89 -24.44
N GLU A 327 -0.52 -13.16 -24.52
CA GLU A 327 -1.96 -13.49 -24.55
C GLU A 327 -2.63 -13.34 -23.18
N HIS A 328 -1.92 -13.64 -22.08
CA HIS A 328 -2.48 -13.68 -20.75
C HIS A 328 -2.18 -12.43 -19.92
N ASP A 329 -0.97 -11.85 -20.07
CA ASP A 329 -0.49 -10.83 -19.15
C ASP A 329 -0.54 -9.41 -19.72
N GLN A 330 -1.05 -9.20 -20.93
CA GLN A 330 -1.09 -7.89 -21.60
C GLN A 330 -1.81 -6.82 -20.78
N PHE A 331 -2.86 -7.20 -20.02
CA PHE A 331 -3.66 -6.31 -19.17
C PHE A 331 -3.52 -6.65 -17.69
N SER A 332 -2.39 -7.23 -17.30
CA SER A 332 -2.02 -7.49 -15.91
C SER A 332 -1.76 -6.17 -15.16
N THR A 333 -0.93 -6.21 -14.15
CA THR A 333 -0.43 -5.06 -13.40
C THR A 333 1.09 -4.94 -13.56
N ASP A 334 1.65 -3.78 -13.23
CA ASP A 334 3.09 -3.56 -13.13
C ASP A 334 3.66 -3.85 -11.73
N HIS A 335 2.82 -4.35 -10.82
CA HIS A 335 3.19 -4.81 -9.49
C HIS A 335 2.96 -6.31 -9.32
N ALA A 336 3.82 -6.97 -8.54
CA ALA A 336 3.60 -8.34 -8.10
C ALA A 336 2.57 -8.38 -6.96
N VAL A 337 1.81 -9.47 -6.88
CA VAL A 337 0.94 -9.72 -5.72
C VAL A 337 1.76 -10.34 -4.61
N VAL A 338 1.78 -9.72 -3.44
CA VAL A 338 2.42 -10.27 -2.24
C VAL A 338 1.36 -10.95 -1.38
N SER A 339 1.62 -12.18 -0.98
CA SER A 339 0.73 -12.95 -0.10
C SER A 339 1.48 -13.59 1.06
N VAL A 340 0.86 -13.57 2.23
CA VAL A 340 1.42 -14.06 3.50
C VAL A 340 0.39 -14.93 4.19
N THR A 341 0.78 -16.14 4.55
CA THR A 341 -0.07 -17.04 5.34
C THR A 341 0.42 -17.09 6.78
N ALA A 342 -0.44 -16.71 7.70
CA ALA A 342 -0.27 -16.90 9.14
C ALA A 342 -0.99 -18.18 9.57
N HIS A 343 -0.31 -19.00 10.35
CA HIS A 343 -0.83 -20.25 10.90
C HIS A 343 -0.87 -20.17 12.43
N ILE A 344 -1.85 -20.83 13.05
CA ILE A 344 -1.90 -20.91 14.51
C ILE A 344 -0.62 -21.57 15.02
N ARG A 345 -0.01 -20.94 16.01
CA ARG A 345 1.14 -21.50 16.68
C ARG A 345 0.74 -22.72 17.51
N GLU A 346 1.38 -23.86 17.24
CA GLU A 346 1.23 -25.04 18.09
C GLU A 346 1.94 -24.80 19.43
N ALA A 347 1.25 -25.09 20.54
CA ALA A 347 1.71 -24.86 21.91
C ALA A 347 2.86 -25.78 22.31
#